data_fb634c56a2650cce92fb8365e80017c4
#
_entry.id   fb634c56a2650cce92fb8365e80017c4
#
_cell.length_a   1.000
_cell.length_b   1.000
_cell.length_c   1.000
_cell.angle_alpha   90.00
_cell.angle_beta   90.00
_cell.angle_gamma   90.00
#
_symmetry.space_group_name_H-M   'P 1'
#
loop_
_entity.id
_entity.type
_entity.pdbx_description
1 polymer ?
#
loop_
_entity_poly.entity_id
_entity_poly.type
_entity_poly.pdbx_seq_one_letter_code
_entity_poly.pdbx_strand_id
1 'polypeptide(L)'
;MPQVKKPEVREAILKAAFSAFSSKGYSATTMTEIARLAKTTVANLYVYFDSKLVILYEIYQPWLTRQLDLLRDEVMSLDTPRARIKRILVGLWSDIPSTDHTFANALIDALASAPPNQGKPFKLIDSVDAFIGALLRDSLPPERSLVVQGEIIAHVIWMAFDGFVINHRIGDVRDIDQIASVMTDLLLGDSEPRTR
;
A
#
# COMPACT_ATOMS: atom_id res chain seq x y z
N MET A 1 24.17 31.31 7.42
CA MET A 1 24.15 30.73 6.07
C MET A 1 23.12 29.62 6.06
N PRO A 2 22.19 29.52 5.11
CA PRO A 2 21.28 28.40 5.03
C PRO A 2 22.09 27.11 4.79
N GLN A 3 21.81 26.09 5.61
CA GLN A 3 22.49 24.80 5.50
C GLN A 3 22.08 24.14 4.19
N VAL A 4 23.07 23.87 3.31
CA VAL A 4 22.82 23.18 2.03
C VAL A 4 22.41 21.73 2.35
N LYS A 5 21.18 21.35 1.96
CA LYS A 5 20.68 19.96 2.10
C LYS A 5 21.52 19.03 1.24
N LYS A 6 22.20 18.08 1.87
CA LYS A 6 23.05 17.10 1.18
C LYS A 6 22.20 15.86 0.84
N PRO A 7 22.15 15.42 -0.43
CA PRO A 7 21.36 14.25 -0.84
C PRO A 7 21.69 12.98 -0.06
N GLU A 8 22.98 12.77 0.24
CA GLU A 8 23.47 11.57 0.95
C GLU A 8 22.92 11.48 2.37
N VAL A 9 22.77 12.63 3.05
CA VAL A 9 22.19 12.71 4.41
C VAL A 9 20.69 12.41 4.35
N ARG A 10 19.98 12.95 3.36
CA ARG A 10 18.57 12.67 3.15
C ARG A 10 18.33 11.18 2.93
N GLU A 11 19.10 10.57 2.06
CA GLU A 11 19.01 9.13 1.76
C GLU A 11 19.33 8.26 2.98
N ALA A 12 20.36 8.62 3.76
CA ALA A 12 20.69 7.93 5.00
C ALA A 12 19.54 7.99 6.03
N ILE A 13 18.85 9.13 6.13
CA ILE A 13 17.66 9.29 7.00
C ILE A 13 16.52 8.38 6.52
N LEU A 14 16.20 8.37 5.23
CA LEU A 14 15.12 7.54 4.66
C LEU A 14 15.42 6.04 4.87
N LYS A 15 16.66 5.60 4.62
CA LYS A 15 17.08 4.21 4.85
C LYS A 15 17.00 3.81 6.32
N ALA A 16 17.43 4.68 7.23
CA ALA A 16 17.35 4.45 8.67
C ALA A 16 15.90 4.36 9.15
N ALA A 17 15.05 5.25 8.65
CA ALA A 17 13.62 5.28 8.98
C ALA A 17 12.90 4.02 8.44
N PHE A 18 13.16 3.61 7.20
CA PHE A 18 12.64 2.36 6.64
C PHE A 18 12.98 1.17 7.54
N SER A 19 14.26 1.01 7.89
CA SER A 19 14.69 -0.08 8.77
C SER A 19 13.99 -0.04 10.14
N ALA A 20 13.81 1.14 10.73
CA ALA A 20 13.13 1.28 12.00
C ALA A 20 11.63 0.97 11.91
N PHE A 21 10.95 1.46 10.87
CA PHE A 21 9.52 1.19 10.64
C PHE A 21 9.25 -0.30 10.35
N SER A 22 10.09 -0.94 9.53
CA SER A 22 9.98 -2.38 9.24
C SER A 22 10.24 -3.25 10.47
N SER A 23 11.13 -2.82 11.39
CA SER A 23 11.47 -3.64 12.57
C SER A 23 10.45 -3.56 13.70
N LYS A 24 9.80 -2.40 13.91
CA LYS A 24 8.95 -2.18 15.09
C LYS A 24 7.71 -1.31 14.87
N GLY A 25 7.44 -0.93 13.63
CA GLY A 25 6.28 -0.12 13.26
C GLY A 25 6.47 1.38 13.46
N TYR A 26 5.45 2.14 13.05
CA TYR A 26 5.50 3.59 13.08
C TYR A 26 5.44 4.16 14.49
N SER A 27 4.48 3.72 15.32
CA SER A 27 4.25 4.30 16.66
C SER A 27 5.44 4.11 17.59
N ALA A 28 6.10 2.96 17.56
CA ALA A 28 7.26 2.67 18.39
C ALA A 28 8.56 3.32 17.89
N THR A 29 8.59 3.85 16.67
CA THR A 29 9.77 4.54 16.11
C THR A 29 9.76 6.02 16.48
N THR A 30 10.91 6.55 16.93
CA THR A 30 11.06 7.97 17.28
C THR A 30 12.02 8.69 16.35
N MET A 31 11.85 10.04 16.23
CA MET A 31 12.78 10.89 15.47
C MET A 31 14.22 10.80 16.00
N THR A 32 14.37 10.67 17.32
CA THR A 32 15.70 10.47 17.95
C THR A 32 16.38 9.20 17.52
N GLU A 33 15.63 8.11 17.40
CA GLU A 33 16.17 6.84 16.94
C GLU A 33 16.53 6.87 15.47
N ILE A 34 15.66 7.45 14.61
CA ILE A 34 15.97 7.61 13.18
C ILE A 34 17.27 8.42 13.02
N ALA A 35 17.41 9.52 13.76
CA ALA A 35 18.64 10.34 13.74
C ALA A 35 19.89 9.55 14.15
N ARG A 36 19.78 8.78 15.23
CA ARG A 36 20.89 7.89 15.69
C ARG A 36 21.28 6.86 14.63
N LEU A 37 20.30 6.18 14.02
CA LEU A 37 20.54 5.19 12.98
C LEU A 37 21.12 5.81 11.69
N ALA A 38 20.66 7.01 11.34
CA ALA A 38 21.19 7.78 10.20
C ALA A 38 22.53 8.46 10.48
N LYS A 39 23.10 8.28 11.70
CA LYS A 39 24.35 8.94 12.15
C LYS A 39 24.29 10.45 12.01
N THR A 40 23.16 11.06 12.37
CA THR A 40 22.93 12.52 12.35
C THR A 40 22.29 12.98 13.66
N THR A 41 22.11 14.28 13.82
CA THR A 41 21.40 14.85 14.98
C THR A 41 19.90 15.01 14.69
N VAL A 42 19.07 15.01 15.72
CA VAL A 42 17.62 15.27 15.61
C VAL A 42 17.37 16.64 14.99
N ALA A 43 18.15 17.66 15.38
CA ALA A 43 18.03 19.00 14.80
C ALA A 43 18.32 18.98 13.28
N ASN A 44 19.35 18.28 12.86
CA ASN A 44 19.66 18.15 11.44
C ASN A 44 18.58 17.35 10.69
N LEU A 45 17.97 16.33 11.32
CA LEU A 45 16.86 15.59 10.73
C LEU A 45 15.67 16.52 10.42
N TYR A 46 15.30 17.42 11.33
CA TYR A 46 14.25 18.42 11.09
C TYR A 46 14.58 19.44 10.00
N VAL A 47 15.85 19.61 9.61
CA VAL A 47 16.22 20.41 8.42
C VAL A 47 15.72 19.74 7.12
N TYR A 48 15.65 18.41 7.11
CA TYR A 48 15.24 17.63 5.92
C TYR A 48 13.76 17.30 5.89
N PHE A 49 13.16 16.99 7.05
CA PHE A 49 11.79 16.47 7.17
C PHE A 49 11.06 17.11 8.35
N ASP A 50 9.92 17.71 8.09
CA ASP A 50 9.12 18.44 9.10
C ASP A 50 8.52 17.51 10.17
N SER A 51 8.32 16.23 9.86
CA SER A 51 7.73 15.26 10.79
C SER A 51 8.10 13.81 10.44
N LYS A 52 7.87 12.91 11.41
CA LYS A 52 7.98 11.46 11.20
C LYS A 52 7.01 10.97 10.12
N LEU A 53 5.83 11.57 10.02
CA LEU A 53 4.82 11.25 9.02
C LEU A 53 5.30 11.59 7.59
N VAL A 54 5.96 12.74 7.41
CA VAL A 54 6.56 13.11 6.12
C VAL A 54 7.64 12.11 5.71
N ILE A 55 8.47 11.66 6.65
CA ILE A 55 9.47 10.62 6.37
C ILE A 55 8.79 9.33 5.92
N LEU A 56 7.71 8.92 6.61
CA LEU A 56 6.98 7.72 6.24
C LEU A 56 6.44 7.81 4.81
N TYR A 57 5.79 8.91 4.43
CA TYR A 57 5.25 9.07 3.08
C TYR A 57 6.32 9.04 1.99
N GLU A 58 7.46 9.66 2.24
CA GLU A 58 8.60 9.67 1.31
C GLU A 58 9.19 8.27 1.05
N ILE A 59 8.97 7.33 1.99
CA ILE A 59 9.42 5.95 1.85
C ILE A 59 8.28 5.06 1.34
N TYR A 60 7.07 5.26 1.85
CA TYR A 60 5.94 4.39 1.60
C TYR A 60 5.46 4.47 0.15
N GLN A 61 5.41 5.68 -0.41
CA GLN A 61 4.95 5.87 -1.79
C GLN A 61 5.82 5.12 -2.82
N PRO A 62 7.15 5.27 -2.86
CA PRO A 62 7.97 4.52 -3.82
C PRO A 62 7.98 3.01 -3.55
N TRP A 63 7.89 2.58 -2.28
CA TRP A 63 7.77 1.17 -1.94
C TRP A 63 6.47 0.58 -2.50
N LEU A 64 5.32 1.22 -2.22
CA LEU A 64 4.02 0.75 -2.72
C LEU A 64 3.96 0.78 -4.25
N THR A 65 4.42 1.86 -4.88
CA THR A 65 4.47 1.96 -6.35
C THR A 65 5.22 0.78 -6.95
N ARG A 66 6.38 0.42 -6.38
CA ARG A 66 7.15 -0.73 -6.85
C ARG A 66 6.37 -2.06 -6.70
N GLN A 67 5.68 -2.26 -5.57
CA GLN A 67 4.87 -3.47 -5.38
C GLN A 67 3.73 -3.55 -6.41
N LEU A 68 3.06 -2.41 -6.66
CA LEU A 68 1.99 -2.33 -7.64
C LEU A 68 2.49 -2.57 -9.08
N ASP A 69 3.66 -2.03 -9.44
CA ASP A 69 4.26 -2.26 -10.75
C ASP A 69 4.61 -3.74 -10.98
N LEU A 70 5.19 -4.40 -9.97
CA LEU A 70 5.45 -5.85 -10.03
C LEU A 70 4.15 -6.65 -10.19
N LEU A 71 3.11 -6.30 -9.43
CA LEU A 71 1.80 -6.92 -9.54
C LEU A 71 1.20 -6.73 -10.94
N ARG A 72 1.32 -5.53 -11.53
CA ARG A 72 0.84 -5.27 -12.89
C ARG A 72 1.53 -6.18 -13.90
N ASP A 73 2.85 -6.30 -13.83
CA ASP A 73 3.61 -7.12 -14.78
C ASP A 73 3.19 -8.60 -14.69
N GLU A 74 2.96 -9.12 -13.47
CA GLU A 74 2.43 -10.47 -13.28
C GLU A 74 1.01 -10.62 -13.83
N VAL A 75 0.10 -9.68 -13.54
CA VAL A 75 -1.28 -9.70 -14.03
C VAL A 75 -1.32 -9.68 -15.55
N MET A 76 -0.52 -8.82 -16.18
CA MET A 76 -0.51 -8.68 -17.64
C MET A 76 0.12 -9.89 -18.34
N SER A 77 0.88 -10.72 -17.64
CA SER A 77 1.40 -11.98 -18.17
C SER A 77 0.37 -13.11 -18.24
N LEU A 78 -0.80 -12.94 -17.61
CA LEU A 78 -1.87 -13.96 -17.58
C LEU A 78 -2.80 -13.82 -18.77
N ASP A 79 -3.30 -14.97 -19.29
CA ASP A 79 -4.06 -15.02 -20.54
C ASP A 79 -5.56 -14.69 -20.37
N THR A 80 -6.14 -14.98 -19.19
CA THR A 80 -7.61 -14.89 -19.01
C THR A 80 -8.02 -13.77 -18.08
N PRO A 81 -9.16 -13.08 -18.34
CA PRO A 81 -9.72 -12.09 -17.43
C PRO A 81 -9.88 -12.61 -16.00
N ARG A 82 -10.35 -13.85 -15.83
CA ARG A 82 -10.53 -14.49 -14.53
C ARG A 82 -9.21 -14.58 -13.76
N ALA A 83 -8.16 -15.06 -14.41
CA ALA A 83 -6.84 -15.21 -13.79
C ALA A 83 -6.28 -13.82 -13.42
N ARG A 84 -6.43 -12.82 -14.28
CA ARG A 84 -6.00 -11.43 -14.04
C ARG A 84 -6.71 -10.82 -12.86
N ILE A 85 -8.04 -10.84 -12.83
CA ILE A 85 -8.83 -10.25 -11.73
C ILE A 85 -8.49 -10.93 -10.40
N LYS A 86 -8.46 -12.28 -10.38
CA LYS A 86 -8.07 -13.02 -9.17
C LYS A 86 -6.67 -12.64 -8.72
N ARG A 87 -5.70 -12.54 -9.64
CA ARG A 87 -4.32 -12.15 -9.33
C ARG A 87 -4.23 -10.75 -8.74
N ILE A 88 -4.99 -9.77 -9.27
CA ILE A 88 -5.08 -8.43 -8.70
C ILE A 88 -5.50 -8.50 -7.23
N LEU A 89 -6.59 -9.22 -6.94
CA LEU A 89 -7.16 -9.28 -5.59
C LEU A 89 -6.21 -9.99 -4.61
N VAL A 90 -5.64 -11.14 -5.00
CA VAL A 90 -4.67 -11.86 -4.16
C VAL A 90 -3.42 -11.02 -3.94
N GLY A 91 -2.90 -10.38 -4.98
CA GLY A 91 -1.73 -9.51 -4.88
C GLY A 91 -1.92 -8.36 -3.90
N LEU A 92 -3.06 -7.67 -4.00
CA LEU A 92 -3.38 -6.56 -3.10
C LEU A 92 -3.67 -7.03 -1.67
N TRP A 93 -4.42 -8.11 -1.46
CA TRP A 93 -4.93 -8.48 -0.15
C TRP A 93 -4.05 -9.46 0.63
N SER A 94 -3.13 -10.14 -0.05
CA SER A 94 -2.21 -11.12 0.56
C SER A 94 -0.75 -10.78 0.32
N ASP A 95 -0.32 -10.68 -0.94
CA ASP A 95 1.11 -10.71 -1.26
C ASP A 95 1.81 -9.41 -0.89
N ILE A 96 1.24 -8.25 -1.26
CA ILE A 96 1.81 -6.94 -0.92
C ILE A 96 1.90 -6.75 0.60
N PRO A 97 0.84 -7.01 1.41
CA PRO A 97 0.95 -6.98 2.86
C PRO A 97 1.98 -7.95 3.42
N SER A 98 2.15 -9.11 2.80
CA SER A 98 3.07 -10.15 3.25
C SER A 98 4.54 -9.86 2.95
N THR A 99 4.83 -8.93 2.03
CA THR A 99 6.21 -8.54 1.68
C THR A 99 6.96 -7.93 2.88
N ASP A 100 6.29 -7.07 3.65
CA ASP A 100 6.75 -6.53 4.93
C ASP A 100 5.53 -6.13 5.77
N HIS A 101 5.01 -7.06 6.57
CA HIS A 101 3.83 -6.84 7.40
C HIS A 101 3.92 -5.63 8.32
N THR A 102 5.10 -5.42 8.93
CA THR A 102 5.29 -4.32 9.87
C THR A 102 5.30 -2.99 9.14
N PHE A 103 5.92 -2.92 7.97
CA PHE A 103 5.94 -1.71 7.16
C PHE A 103 4.59 -1.43 6.49
N ALA A 104 3.90 -2.45 5.99
CA ALA A 104 2.54 -2.31 5.45
C ALA A 104 1.57 -1.71 6.49
N ASN A 105 1.68 -2.16 7.76
CA ASN A 105 0.92 -1.59 8.87
C ASN A 105 1.35 -0.18 9.28
N ALA A 106 2.56 0.26 8.94
CA ALA A 106 3.10 1.54 9.42
C ALA A 106 2.26 2.74 8.95
N LEU A 107 1.70 2.69 7.74
CA LEU A 107 0.83 3.75 7.24
C LEU A 107 -0.50 3.79 8.00
N ILE A 108 -1.14 2.64 8.21
CA ILE A 108 -2.40 2.52 8.96
C ILE A 108 -2.19 3.03 10.40
N ASP A 109 -1.10 2.61 11.06
CA ASP A 109 -0.73 3.03 12.40
C ASP A 109 -0.49 4.56 12.47
N ALA A 110 0.17 5.12 11.45
CA ALA A 110 0.41 6.54 11.33
C ALA A 110 -0.90 7.34 11.17
N LEU A 111 -1.78 6.88 10.29
CA LEU A 111 -3.06 7.54 10.01
C LEU A 111 -4.03 7.45 11.20
N ALA A 112 -4.07 6.30 11.88
CA ALA A 112 -4.87 6.12 13.09
C ALA A 112 -4.40 7.01 14.26
N SER A 113 -3.10 7.33 14.30
CA SER A 113 -2.48 8.18 15.34
C SER A 113 -2.45 9.67 14.98
N ALA A 114 -2.71 10.02 13.71
CA ALA A 114 -2.65 11.42 13.26
C ALA A 114 -3.87 12.21 13.74
N PRO A 115 -3.71 13.49 14.15
CA PRO A 115 -4.84 14.37 14.41
C PRO A 115 -5.75 14.51 13.19
N PRO A 116 -7.08 14.66 13.38
CA PRO A 116 -8.00 14.90 12.28
C PRO A 116 -7.54 16.08 11.41
N ASN A 117 -7.57 15.90 10.10
CA ASN A 117 -7.19 16.89 9.08
C ASN A 117 -5.69 17.25 8.99
N GLN A 118 -4.79 16.55 9.68
CA GLN A 118 -3.35 16.70 9.47
C GLN A 118 -2.82 15.61 8.54
N GLY A 119 -2.22 16.05 7.44
CA GLY A 119 -1.34 15.24 6.60
C GLY A 119 -1.97 14.03 5.91
N LYS A 120 -3.24 14.11 5.50
CA LYS A 120 -3.86 13.02 4.73
C LYS A 120 -3.12 12.79 3.41
N PRO A 121 -2.76 11.55 3.09
CA PRO A 121 -2.06 11.22 1.85
C PRO A 121 -3.02 11.13 0.66
N PHE A 122 -3.88 12.14 0.45
CA PHE A 122 -4.85 12.12 -0.64
C PHE A 122 -4.22 11.80 -1.99
N LYS A 123 -3.08 12.40 -2.29
CA LYS A 123 -2.35 12.12 -3.54
C LYS A 123 -1.91 10.66 -3.68
N LEU A 124 -1.54 10.02 -2.56
CA LEU A 124 -1.19 8.60 -2.57
C LEU A 124 -2.43 7.75 -2.83
N ILE A 125 -3.54 8.01 -2.13
CA ILE A 125 -4.81 7.29 -2.31
C ILE A 125 -5.31 7.47 -3.74
N ASP A 126 -5.40 8.70 -4.24
CA ASP A 126 -5.83 8.97 -5.61
C ASP A 126 -4.96 8.25 -6.66
N SER A 127 -3.64 8.19 -6.45
CA SER A 127 -2.73 7.50 -7.37
C SER A 127 -2.91 5.97 -7.33
N VAL A 128 -3.21 5.40 -6.17
CA VAL A 128 -3.49 3.97 -6.01
C VAL A 128 -4.83 3.61 -6.62
N ASP A 129 -5.87 4.39 -6.38
CA ASP A 129 -7.20 4.18 -6.95
C ASP A 129 -7.15 4.26 -8.48
N ALA A 130 -6.44 5.25 -9.03
CA ALA A 130 -6.23 5.37 -10.48
C ALA A 130 -5.47 4.16 -11.06
N PHE A 131 -4.43 3.69 -10.36
CA PHE A 131 -3.65 2.52 -10.78
C PHE A 131 -4.49 1.25 -10.78
N ILE A 132 -5.19 0.96 -9.68
CA ILE A 132 -6.07 -0.23 -9.57
C ILE A 132 -7.19 -0.15 -10.60
N GLY A 133 -7.82 1.02 -10.77
CA GLY A 133 -8.87 1.24 -11.75
C GLY A 133 -8.40 0.98 -13.18
N ALA A 134 -7.20 1.43 -13.55
CA ALA A 134 -6.59 1.14 -14.84
C ALA A 134 -6.36 -0.36 -15.04
N LEU A 135 -5.73 -1.02 -14.04
CA LEU A 135 -5.42 -2.43 -14.10
C LEU A 135 -6.67 -3.32 -14.20
N LEU A 136 -7.75 -2.94 -13.51
CA LEU A 136 -9.06 -3.60 -13.63
C LEU A 136 -9.65 -3.42 -15.03
N ARG A 137 -9.64 -2.21 -15.59
CA ARG A 137 -10.14 -1.95 -16.95
C ARG A 137 -9.40 -2.76 -18.00
N ASP A 138 -8.08 -2.87 -17.88
CA ASP A 138 -7.23 -3.64 -18.81
C ASP A 138 -7.41 -5.17 -18.65
N SER A 139 -8.00 -5.61 -17.54
CA SER A 139 -8.17 -7.01 -17.19
C SER A 139 -9.60 -7.52 -17.37
N LEU A 140 -10.61 -6.64 -17.33
CA LEU A 140 -12.02 -7.00 -17.49
C LEU A 140 -12.42 -7.13 -18.96
N PRO A 141 -13.39 -8.01 -19.29
CA PRO A 141 -14.01 -8.02 -20.60
C PRO A 141 -14.70 -6.70 -20.91
N PRO A 142 -14.77 -6.26 -22.18
CA PRO A 142 -15.34 -4.96 -22.56
C PRO A 142 -16.76 -4.73 -22.04
N GLU A 143 -17.59 -5.78 -22.03
CA GLU A 143 -18.98 -5.74 -21.51
C GLU A 143 -19.08 -5.50 -20.01
N ARG A 144 -17.98 -5.72 -19.27
CA ARG A 144 -17.88 -5.50 -17.82
C ARG A 144 -17.15 -4.20 -17.45
N SER A 145 -16.63 -3.47 -18.43
CA SER A 145 -15.87 -2.24 -18.20
C SER A 145 -16.68 -1.15 -17.46
N LEU A 146 -18.01 -1.18 -17.59
CA LEU A 146 -18.91 -0.27 -16.86
C LEU A 146 -18.86 -0.46 -15.33
N VAL A 147 -18.55 -1.66 -14.85
CA VAL A 147 -18.43 -1.97 -13.41
C VAL A 147 -17.34 -1.13 -12.76
N VAL A 148 -16.30 -0.79 -13.53
CA VAL A 148 -15.15 0.02 -13.07
C VAL A 148 -15.18 1.47 -13.57
N GLN A 149 -16.36 1.93 -14.05
CA GLN A 149 -16.53 3.35 -14.33
C GLN A 149 -16.47 4.18 -13.05
N GLY A 150 -15.56 5.16 -13.05
CA GLY A 150 -15.16 5.84 -11.84
C GLY A 150 -14.28 4.95 -10.96
N GLU A 151 -13.53 5.54 -10.07
CA GLU A 151 -12.55 4.84 -9.23
C GLU A 151 -13.19 4.17 -8.00
N ILE A 152 -14.53 4.09 -7.92
CA ILE A 152 -15.25 3.61 -6.73
C ILE A 152 -14.90 2.16 -6.40
N ILE A 153 -14.92 1.27 -7.39
CA ILE A 153 -14.57 -0.15 -7.17
C ILE A 153 -13.09 -0.31 -6.81
N ALA A 154 -12.21 0.45 -7.46
CA ALA A 154 -10.79 0.48 -7.12
C ALA A 154 -10.58 0.91 -5.66
N HIS A 155 -11.29 1.96 -5.24
CA HIS A 155 -11.27 2.44 -3.87
C HIS A 155 -11.78 1.40 -2.85
N VAL A 156 -12.88 0.71 -3.15
CA VAL A 156 -13.40 -0.39 -2.29
C VAL A 156 -12.38 -1.52 -2.17
N ILE A 157 -11.72 -1.90 -3.27
CA ILE A 157 -10.67 -2.93 -3.27
C ILE A 157 -9.47 -2.47 -2.43
N TRP A 158 -9.10 -1.18 -2.52
CA TRP A 158 -8.04 -0.62 -1.70
C TRP A 158 -8.43 -0.52 -0.21
N MET A 159 -9.65 -0.12 0.13
CA MET A 159 -10.13 -0.15 1.52
C MET A 159 -10.10 -1.56 2.12
N ALA A 160 -10.36 -2.60 1.30
CA ALA A 160 -10.22 -3.99 1.74
C ALA A 160 -8.77 -4.35 2.07
N PHE A 161 -7.77 -3.80 1.35
CA PHE A 161 -6.35 -3.93 1.70
C PHE A 161 -6.09 -3.52 3.16
N ASP A 162 -6.55 -2.34 3.56
CA ASP A 162 -6.40 -1.87 4.95
C ASP A 162 -7.05 -2.84 5.94
N GLY A 163 -8.24 -3.35 5.61
CA GLY A 163 -8.93 -4.35 6.41
C GLY A 163 -8.15 -5.65 6.55
N PHE A 164 -7.60 -6.18 5.47
CA PHE A 164 -6.80 -7.41 5.50
C PHE A 164 -5.48 -7.25 6.27
N VAL A 165 -4.82 -6.12 6.13
CA VAL A 165 -3.60 -5.78 6.89
C VAL A 165 -3.90 -5.78 8.41
N ILE A 166 -5.04 -5.18 8.83
CA ILE A 166 -5.46 -5.16 10.23
C ILE A 166 -5.84 -6.58 10.71
N ASN A 167 -6.63 -7.30 9.93
CA ASN A 167 -7.10 -8.66 10.26
C ASN A 167 -5.93 -9.62 10.44
N HIS A 168 -4.94 -9.55 9.56
CA HIS A 168 -3.72 -10.35 9.72
C HIS A 168 -3.02 -10.07 11.05
N ARG A 169 -2.94 -8.80 11.47
CA ARG A 169 -2.31 -8.41 12.75
C ARG A 169 -3.04 -8.97 13.98
N ILE A 170 -4.37 -9.11 13.92
CA ILE A 170 -5.17 -9.68 15.02
C ILE A 170 -5.32 -11.19 14.95
N GLY A 171 -4.67 -11.85 13.99
CA GLY A 171 -4.68 -13.31 13.84
C GLY A 171 -5.91 -13.89 13.15
N ASP A 172 -6.72 -13.07 12.49
CA ASP A 172 -7.81 -13.54 11.62
C ASP A 172 -7.23 -13.99 10.27
N VAL A 173 -7.02 -15.29 10.13
CA VAL A 173 -6.42 -15.93 8.95
C VAL A 173 -7.53 -16.47 8.04
N ARG A 174 -8.27 -15.59 7.38
CA ARG A 174 -9.23 -16.02 6.37
C ARG A 174 -8.52 -16.46 5.10
N ASP A 175 -9.16 -17.38 4.39
CA ASP A 175 -8.68 -17.83 3.07
C ASP A 175 -8.89 -16.72 2.03
N ILE A 176 -7.83 -15.92 1.82
CA ILE A 176 -7.83 -14.82 0.84
C ILE A 176 -8.05 -15.34 -0.58
N ASP A 177 -7.55 -16.52 -0.90
CA ASP A 177 -7.76 -17.12 -2.23
C ASP A 177 -9.23 -17.41 -2.50
N GLN A 178 -9.96 -17.91 -1.49
CA GLN A 178 -11.40 -18.13 -1.57
C GLN A 178 -12.15 -16.81 -1.70
N ILE A 179 -11.82 -15.79 -0.89
CA ILE A 179 -12.46 -14.47 -0.96
C ILE A 179 -12.21 -13.83 -2.33
N ALA A 180 -10.98 -13.87 -2.82
CA ALA A 180 -10.61 -13.35 -4.14
C ALA A 180 -11.36 -14.08 -5.26
N SER A 181 -11.58 -15.39 -5.13
CA SER A 181 -12.36 -16.16 -6.10
C SER A 181 -13.81 -15.71 -6.16
N VAL A 182 -14.47 -15.52 -5.00
CA VAL A 182 -15.86 -15.02 -4.93
C VAL A 182 -15.97 -13.60 -5.52
N MET A 183 -15.04 -12.71 -5.16
CA MET A 183 -15.01 -11.36 -5.71
C MET A 183 -14.75 -11.33 -7.21
N THR A 184 -13.94 -12.25 -7.71
CA THR A 184 -13.70 -12.42 -9.15
C THR A 184 -14.99 -12.81 -9.87
N ASP A 185 -15.75 -13.78 -9.33
CA ASP A 185 -17.04 -14.21 -9.89
C ASP A 185 -18.02 -13.03 -9.96
N LEU A 186 -18.11 -12.24 -8.90
CA LEU A 186 -18.96 -11.03 -8.85
C LEU A 186 -18.57 -9.98 -9.90
N LEU A 187 -17.27 -9.71 -10.05
CA LEU A 187 -16.78 -8.70 -11.01
C LEU A 187 -16.98 -9.15 -12.46
N LEU A 188 -16.83 -10.44 -12.74
CA LEU A 188 -17.06 -11.01 -14.07
C LEU A 188 -18.54 -11.23 -14.37
N GLY A 189 -19.39 -11.29 -13.36
CA GLY A 189 -20.81 -11.60 -13.51
C GLY A 189 -21.10 -13.07 -13.71
N ASP A 190 -20.16 -13.94 -13.35
CA ASP A 190 -20.30 -15.38 -13.41
C ASP A 190 -21.16 -15.87 -12.24
N SER A 191 -22.47 -15.88 -12.44
CA SER A 191 -23.45 -16.34 -11.44
C SER A 191 -23.83 -17.81 -11.68
N GLU A 192 -22.90 -18.71 -11.86
CA GLU A 192 -23.24 -20.13 -11.77
C GLU A 192 -23.30 -20.56 -10.30
N PRO A 193 -24.42 -21.17 -9.86
CA PRO A 193 -24.46 -21.74 -8.51
C PRO A 193 -23.43 -22.87 -8.47
N ARG A 194 -22.41 -22.71 -7.61
CA ARG A 194 -21.51 -23.82 -7.27
C ARG A 194 -22.35 -24.94 -6.69
N THR A 195 -22.60 -25.98 -7.49
CA THR A 195 -23.09 -27.28 -6.99
C THR A 195 -22.10 -27.75 -5.92
N ARG A 196 -22.62 -27.94 -4.71
CA ARG A 196 -21.92 -28.47 -3.54
C ARG A 196 -21.42 -29.89 -3.76
#